data_7d306a52de0653d083c00f3e06a13c19
#
_entry.id   7d306a52de0653d083c00f3e06a13c19
#
_cell.length_a   1.000
_cell.length_b   1.000
_cell.length_c   1.000
_cell.angle_alpha   90.00
_cell.angle_beta   90.00
_cell.angle_gamma   90.00
#
_symmetry.space_group_name_H-M   'P 1'
#
loop_
_entity.id
_entity.type
_entity.pdbx_description
1 polymer ?
#
loop_
_entity_poly.entity_id
_entity_poly.type
_entity_poly.pdbx_seq_one_letter_code
_entity_poly.pdbx_strand_id
1 'polypeptide(L)'
;MKIVFLGTGGAVPTSCRDNTSFLLETAGELWLVDCPGSLTRKIITASREPQAVSAIFVSHIHADHIYGLPAFVHSLMLEEKTVRLFGSAETIDFSLQLLDLFRLRKEKIFYRVEPAVLDPGLRVELSPGHAVTGWPVPHHSSSLAFVFDTPEGRVIYSGDTPVHQPLFRLAAGVDCLIHDCSTPSRYLDELPFLRTMHSNSLELGEAAARAGLRMLVPCHFFSDLDFSSGEVETEIRKNYSGRLFIPEDFSCLELEP
;
A
#
# COMPACT_ATOMS: atom_id res chain seq x y z
N MET A 1 -10.28 1.33 -13.61
CA MET A 1 -9.63 0.90 -12.35
C MET A 1 -9.87 1.94 -11.27
N LYS A 2 -10.13 1.51 -10.00
CA LYS A 2 -10.34 2.44 -8.88
C LYS A 2 -9.42 2.09 -7.71
N ILE A 3 -8.92 3.11 -7.02
CA ILE A 3 -8.16 2.98 -5.79
C ILE A 3 -8.98 3.65 -4.67
N VAL A 4 -9.36 2.87 -3.65
CA VAL A 4 -10.14 3.34 -2.50
C VAL A 4 -9.22 3.33 -1.28
N PHE A 5 -8.83 4.49 -0.80
CA PHE A 5 -7.92 4.62 0.35
C PHE A 5 -8.69 4.35 1.65
N LEU A 6 -8.27 3.34 2.40
CA LEU A 6 -8.86 2.98 3.71
C LEU A 6 -8.14 3.67 4.87
N GLY A 7 -6.93 4.13 4.61
CA GLY A 7 -6.07 4.89 5.50
C GLY A 7 -4.90 5.46 4.71
N THR A 8 -4.38 6.60 5.12
CA THR A 8 -3.36 7.37 4.40
C THR A 8 -2.23 7.88 5.30
N GLY A 9 -2.29 7.58 6.60
CA GLY A 9 -1.30 7.96 7.60
C GLY A 9 -0.18 6.94 7.77
N GLY A 10 0.88 7.34 8.47
CA GLY A 10 2.00 6.50 8.86
C GLY A 10 1.74 5.66 10.10
N ALA A 11 2.80 5.33 10.85
CA ALA A 11 2.74 4.40 11.97
C ALA A 11 1.83 4.83 13.12
N VAL A 12 1.66 6.14 13.36
CA VAL A 12 0.81 6.69 14.43
C VAL A 12 -0.51 7.15 13.82
N PRO A 13 -1.62 6.41 14.01
CA PRO A 13 -2.93 6.83 13.51
C PRO A 13 -3.45 8.03 14.31
N THR A 14 -4.16 8.93 13.64
CA THR A 14 -4.79 10.11 14.24
C THR A 14 -6.30 10.09 14.03
N SER A 15 -7.00 11.12 14.49
CA SER A 15 -8.44 11.26 14.22
C SER A 15 -8.77 11.53 12.75
N CYS A 16 -7.78 11.97 11.95
CA CYS A 16 -7.95 12.36 10.55
C CYS A 16 -7.39 11.36 9.56
N ARG A 17 -6.35 10.59 9.96
CA ARG A 17 -5.68 9.62 9.11
C ARG A 17 -5.37 8.35 9.90
N ASP A 18 -5.84 7.24 9.39
CA ASP A 18 -5.49 5.89 9.88
C ASP A 18 -4.30 5.33 9.07
N ASN A 19 -3.69 4.26 9.54
CA ASN A 19 -2.53 3.64 8.88
C ASN A 19 -2.81 3.32 7.41
N THR A 20 -1.79 3.49 6.58
CA THR A 20 -1.89 3.33 5.12
C THR A 20 -2.40 1.96 4.72
N SER A 21 -3.49 1.95 3.98
CA SER A 21 -4.04 0.77 3.30
C SER A 21 -5.05 1.21 2.26
N PHE A 22 -5.26 0.41 1.24
CA PHE A 22 -6.23 0.72 0.20
C PHE A 22 -6.78 -0.53 -0.47
N LEU A 23 -7.90 -0.36 -1.17
CA LEU A 23 -8.45 -1.35 -2.08
C LEU A 23 -8.12 -0.94 -3.51
N LEU A 24 -7.69 -1.91 -4.31
CA LEU A 24 -7.57 -1.77 -5.77
C LEU A 24 -8.71 -2.57 -6.41
N GLU A 25 -9.62 -1.85 -7.08
CA GLU A 25 -10.74 -2.42 -7.83
C GLU A 25 -10.40 -2.45 -9.31
N THR A 26 -10.41 -3.61 -9.91
CA THR A 26 -10.07 -3.81 -11.33
C THR A 26 -10.82 -4.99 -11.91
N ALA A 27 -11.50 -4.81 -13.06
CA ALA A 27 -12.11 -5.87 -13.89
C ALA A 27 -12.71 -7.06 -13.11
N GLY A 28 -13.50 -6.77 -12.06
CA GLY A 28 -14.18 -7.79 -11.24
C GLY A 28 -13.37 -8.33 -10.06
N GLU A 29 -12.15 -7.86 -9.86
CA GLU A 29 -11.29 -8.19 -8.71
C GLU A 29 -11.30 -7.05 -7.68
N LEU A 30 -11.20 -7.41 -6.40
CA LEU A 30 -11.03 -6.48 -5.28
C LEU A 30 -9.82 -6.91 -4.47
N TRP A 31 -8.74 -6.14 -4.54
CA TRP A 31 -7.49 -6.44 -3.86
C TRP A 31 -7.29 -5.51 -2.66
N LEU A 32 -6.90 -6.08 -1.53
CA LEU A 32 -6.54 -5.35 -0.32
C LEU A 32 -5.02 -5.21 -0.26
N VAL A 33 -4.54 -3.99 -0.11
CA VAL A 33 -3.11 -3.68 0.04
C VAL A 33 -2.88 -3.12 1.43
N ASP A 34 -1.99 -3.79 2.15
CA ASP A 34 -1.68 -3.66 3.57
C ASP A 34 -2.87 -3.90 4.52
N CYS A 35 -2.55 -4.41 5.71
CA CYS A 35 -3.50 -4.93 6.67
C CYS A 35 -3.37 -4.28 8.06
N PRO A 36 -3.54 -2.95 8.19
CA PRO A 36 -3.63 -2.29 9.50
C PRO A 36 -4.94 -2.63 10.21
N GLY A 37 -5.18 -2.00 11.36
CA GLY A 37 -6.37 -2.26 12.16
C GLY A 37 -7.70 -1.87 11.52
N SER A 38 -8.76 -2.46 12.05
CA SER A 38 -10.17 -2.11 11.73
C SER A 38 -10.58 -2.33 10.27
N LEU A 39 -9.89 -3.18 9.50
CA LEU A 39 -10.11 -3.36 8.05
C LEU A 39 -11.55 -3.66 7.68
N THR A 40 -12.20 -4.62 8.36
CA THR A 40 -13.60 -4.97 8.08
C THR A 40 -14.50 -3.74 8.16
N ARG A 41 -14.37 -2.94 9.23
CA ARG A 41 -15.13 -1.70 9.39
C ARG A 41 -14.79 -0.67 8.31
N LYS A 42 -13.50 -0.48 7.99
CA LYS A 42 -13.05 0.46 6.97
C LYS A 42 -13.60 0.10 5.58
N ILE A 43 -13.56 -1.19 5.20
CA ILE A 43 -14.08 -1.68 3.93
C ILE A 43 -15.60 -1.43 3.83
N ILE A 44 -16.35 -1.71 4.90
CA ILE A 44 -17.80 -1.44 4.97
C ILE A 44 -18.06 0.07 4.91
N THR A 45 -17.29 0.90 5.62
CA THR A 45 -17.41 2.36 5.57
C THR A 45 -17.16 2.91 4.17
N ALA A 46 -16.24 2.30 3.43
CA ALA A 46 -15.98 2.59 2.03
C ALA A 46 -17.04 2.03 1.07
N SER A 47 -18.16 1.49 1.59
CA SER A 47 -19.26 0.89 0.82
C SER A 47 -18.79 -0.30 -0.05
N ARG A 48 -17.93 -1.15 0.52
CA ARG A 48 -17.44 -2.39 -0.08
C ARG A 48 -17.72 -3.57 0.85
N GLU A 49 -17.75 -4.76 0.25
CA GLU A 49 -18.01 -6.00 0.98
C GLU A 49 -16.68 -6.66 1.35
N PRO A 50 -16.36 -6.86 2.65
CA PRO A 50 -15.11 -7.48 3.07
C PRO A 50 -14.87 -8.86 2.48
N GLN A 51 -15.94 -9.66 2.32
CA GLN A 51 -15.88 -11.00 1.69
C GLN A 51 -15.60 -10.92 0.18
N ALA A 52 -15.75 -9.77 -0.48
CA ALA A 52 -15.42 -9.61 -1.89
C ALA A 52 -13.89 -9.57 -2.14
N VAL A 53 -13.07 -9.29 -1.12
CA VAL A 53 -11.61 -9.26 -1.26
C VAL A 53 -11.11 -10.58 -1.83
N SER A 54 -10.47 -10.53 -3.00
CA SER A 54 -10.00 -11.71 -3.73
C SER A 54 -8.50 -11.98 -3.55
N ALA A 55 -7.72 -10.96 -3.18
CA ALA A 55 -6.30 -11.09 -2.85
C ALA A 55 -5.90 -10.05 -1.79
N ILE A 56 -4.89 -10.40 -0.99
CA ILE A 56 -4.29 -9.54 0.05
C ILE A 56 -2.80 -9.40 -0.27
N PHE A 57 -2.31 -8.18 -0.24
CA PHE A 57 -0.89 -7.85 -0.44
C PHE A 57 -0.37 -7.15 0.80
N VAL A 58 0.71 -7.65 1.40
CA VAL A 58 1.36 -7.04 2.56
C VAL A 58 2.77 -6.64 2.19
N SER A 59 3.04 -5.34 2.22
CA SER A 59 4.29 -4.75 1.77
C SER A 59 5.48 -5.16 2.64
N HIS A 60 5.30 -5.17 3.96
CA HIS A 60 6.32 -5.57 4.92
C HIS A 60 5.73 -5.86 6.31
N ILE A 61 6.58 -6.24 7.27
CA ILE A 61 6.15 -6.75 8.59
C ILE A 61 5.96 -5.70 9.68
N HIS A 62 6.14 -4.40 9.40
CA HIS A 62 5.86 -3.39 10.43
C HIS A 62 4.39 -3.42 10.85
N ALA A 63 4.16 -3.13 12.14
CA ALA A 63 2.86 -3.33 12.75
C ALA A 63 1.73 -2.60 12.01
N ASP A 64 1.95 -1.36 11.62
CA ASP A 64 1.00 -0.51 10.92
C ASP A 64 0.62 -0.99 9.50
N HIS A 65 1.30 -2.02 8.99
CA HIS A 65 0.98 -2.67 7.70
C HIS A 65 0.39 -4.07 7.84
N ILE A 66 0.46 -4.72 9.02
CA ILE A 66 0.08 -6.14 9.14
C ILE A 66 -0.76 -6.51 10.37
N TYR A 67 -0.74 -5.72 11.45
CA TYR A 67 -1.33 -6.13 12.72
C TYR A 67 -2.85 -6.40 12.67
N GLY A 68 -3.56 -5.87 11.69
CA GLY A 68 -4.99 -6.08 11.49
C GLY A 68 -5.35 -7.36 10.73
N LEU A 69 -4.38 -8.06 10.13
CA LEU A 69 -4.63 -9.28 9.37
C LEU A 69 -5.38 -10.35 10.18
N PRO A 70 -5.01 -10.67 11.44
CA PRO A 70 -5.76 -11.65 12.22
C PRO A 70 -7.20 -11.22 12.50
N ALA A 71 -7.42 -9.94 12.81
CA ALA A 71 -8.77 -9.43 13.07
C ALA A 71 -9.64 -9.49 11.80
N PHE A 72 -9.07 -9.19 10.64
CA PHE A 72 -9.75 -9.30 9.36
C PHE A 72 -10.16 -10.75 9.06
N VAL A 73 -9.22 -11.69 9.13
CA VAL A 73 -9.51 -13.14 8.94
C VAL A 73 -10.54 -13.65 9.94
N HIS A 74 -10.43 -13.25 11.22
CA HIS A 74 -11.39 -13.65 12.26
C HIS A 74 -12.80 -13.13 11.97
N SER A 75 -12.94 -11.91 11.46
CA SER A 75 -14.25 -11.33 11.14
C SER A 75 -14.96 -12.03 9.99
N LEU A 76 -14.24 -12.76 9.15
CA LEU A 76 -14.74 -13.53 8.01
C LEU A 76 -14.67 -15.05 8.23
N MET A 77 -14.38 -15.51 9.43
CA MET A 77 -14.04 -16.91 9.71
C MET A 77 -15.09 -17.94 9.29
N LEU A 78 -16.35 -17.54 9.13
CA LEU A 78 -17.46 -18.41 8.71
C LEU A 78 -17.73 -18.36 7.19
N GLU A 79 -17.06 -17.48 6.47
CA GLU A 79 -17.17 -17.38 5.01
C GLU A 79 -16.39 -18.51 4.32
N GLU A 80 -17.05 -19.30 3.50
CA GLU A 80 -16.41 -20.36 2.70
C GLU A 80 -15.62 -19.76 1.54
N LYS A 81 -14.43 -19.25 1.82
CA LYS A 81 -13.58 -18.61 0.83
C LYS A 81 -12.10 -18.89 1.06
N THR A 82 -11.36 -19.02 -0.01
CA THR A 82 -9.89 -18.97 0.00
C THR A 82 -9.43 -17.66 -0.62
N VAL A 83 -8.58 -16.92 0.10
CA VAL A 83 -7.94 -15.68 -0.38
C VAL A 83 -6.43 -15.91 -0.44
N ARG A 84 -5.77 -15.46 -1.51
CA ARG A 84 -4.31 -15.50 -1.59
C ARG A 84 -3.69 -14.31 -0.86
N LEU A 85 -2.64 -14.59 -0.08
CA LEU A 85 -1.85 -13.58 0.63
C LEU A 85 -0.47 -13.49 0.00
N PHE A 86 -0.15 -12.31 -0.53
CA PHE A 86 1.09 -12.02 -1.21
C PHE A 86 2.02 -11.15 -0.37
N GLY A 87 3.31 -11.43 -0.42
CA GLY A 87 4.37 -10.67 0.21
C GLY A 87 5.73 -11.31 -0.02
N SER A 88 6.79 -10.76 0.57
CA SER A 88 8.10 -11.41 0.60
C SER A 88 8.04 -12.71 1.41
N ALA A 89 9.03 -13.58 1.28
CA ALA A 89 9.11 -14.82 2.07
C ALA A 89 9.03 -14.54 3.58
N GLU A 90 9.72 -13.51 4.06
CA GLU A 90 9.69 -13.07 5.46
C GLU A 90 8.30 -12.57 5.87
N THR A 91 7.64 -11.76 5.02
CA THR A 91 6.29 -11.27 5.27
C THR A 91 5.28 -12.41 5.34
N ILE A 92 5.39 -13.38 4.45
CA ILE A 92 4.51 -14.57 4.45
C ILE A 92 4.71 -15.40 5.70
N ASP A 93 5.96 -15.72 6.06
CA ASP A 93 6.26 -16.49 7.27
C ASP A 93 5.71 -15.80 8.53
N PHE A 94 5.98 -14.50 8.69
CA PHE A 94 5.45 -13.70 9.80
C PHE A 94 3.92 -13.68 9.83
N SER A 95 3.28 -13.50 8.68
CA SER A 95 1.81 -13.51 8.56
C SER A 95 1.21 -14.85 9.03
N LEU A 96 1.81 -15.96 8.63
CA LEU A 96 1.35 -17.29 9.02
C LEU A 96 1.54 -17.53 10.53
N GLN A 97 2.68 -17.11 11.10
CA GLN A 97 2.91 -17.17 12.55
C GLN A 97 1.88 -16.33 13.31
N LEU A 98 1.58 -15.12 12.83
CA LEU A 98 0.58 -14.24 13.42
C LEU A 98 -0.82 -14.87 13.40
N LEU A 99 -1.23 -15.49 12.29
CA LEU A 99 -2.50 -16.23 12.19
C LEU A 99 -2.52 -17.47 13.09
N ASP A 100 -1.42 -18.20 13.23
CA ASP A 100 -1.31 -19.35 14.11
C ASP A 100 -1.38 -18.96 15.59
N LEU A 101 -0.78 -17.83 15.99
CA LEU A 101 -0.87 -17.29 17.34
C LEU A 101 -2.33 -17.08 17.76
N PHE A 102 -3.18 -16.62 16.85
CA PHE A 102 -4.62 -16.45 17.06
C PHE A 102 -5.45 -17.68 16.70
N ARG A 103 -4.81 -18.81 16.32
CA ARG A 103 -5.46 -20.07 15.93
C ARG A 103 -6.41 -19.95 14.74
N LEU A 104 -6.13 -19.04 13.81
CA LEU A 104 -6.98 -18.73 12.65
C LEU A 104 -6.73 -19.63 11.44
N ARG A 105 -5.85 -20.62 11.55
CA ARG A 105 -5.59 -21.64 10.51
C ARG A 105 -6.12 -23.02 10.88
N LYS A 106 -7.05 -23.10 11.86
CA LYS A 106 -7.70 -24.34 12.29
C LYS A 106 -8.85 -24.72 11.37
N GLU A 107 -9.25 -26.01 11.38
CA GLU A 107 -10.33 -26.56 10.54
C GLU A 107 -11.68 -25.82 10.67
N LYS A 108 -11.95 -25.19 11.81
CA LYS A 108 -13.17 -24.42 12.06
C LYS A 108 -13.22 -23.05 11.40
N ILE A 109 -12.15 -22.63 10.76
CA ILE A 109 -12.04 -21.37 10.02
C ILE A 109 -12.25 -21.68 8.55
N PHE A 110 -13.35 -21.21 7.97
CA PHE A 110 -13.69 -21.46 6.57
C PHE A 110 -13.06 -20.43 5.63
N TYR A 111 -12.79 -19.21 6.13
CA TYR A 111 -12.01 -18.22 5.40
C TYR A 111 -10.52 -18.55 5.46
N ARG A 112 -10.04 -19.16 4.39
CA ARG A 112 -8.67 -19.69 4.31
C ARG A 112 -7.73 -18.69 3.66
N VAL A 113 -6.56 -18.48 4.28
CA VAL A 113 -5.48 -17.67 3.72
C VAL A 113 -4.45 -18.61 3.11
N GLU A 114 -4.28 -18.51 1.79
CA GLU A 114 -3.28 -19.27 1.03
C GLU A 114 -2.05 -18.38 0.78
N PRO A 115 -0.87 -18.77 1.29
CA PRO A 115 0.33 -17.98 1.12
C PRO A 115 0.88 -18.05 -0.31
N ALA A 116 1.35 -16.91 -0.81
CA ALA A 116 1.98 -16.77 -2.12
C ALA A 116 3.19 -15.85 -2.02
N VAL A 117 4.38 -16.44 -1.96
CA VAL A 117 5.64 -15.68 -1.91
C VAL A 117 5.88 -15.00 -3.25
N LEU A 118 6.22 -13.71 -3.21
CA LEU A 118 6.68 -12.95 -4.37
C LEU A 118 8.21 -12.94 -4.39
N ASP A 119 8.78 -13.73 -5.29
CA ASP A 119 10.21 -13.65 -5.57
C ASP A 119 10.55 -12.32 -6.27
N PRO A 120 11.63 -11.64 -5.86
CA PRO A 120 12.00 -10.34 -6.40
C PRO A 120 12.06 -10.28 -7.92
N GLY A 121 11.28 -9.39 -8.53
CA GLY A 121 11.25 -9.17 -9.97
C GLY A 121 10.49 -10.24 -10.79
N LEU A 122 10.01 -11.31 -10.17
CA LEU A 122 9.19 -12.30 -10.86
C LEU A 122 7.73 -11.84 -10.95
N ARG A 123 7.20 -11.87 -12.17
CA ARG A 123 5.80 -11.57 -12.44
C ARG A 123 4.94 -12.80 -12.14
N VAL A 124 3.93 -12.62 -11.29
CA VAL A 124 2.97 -13.67 -10.88
C VAL A 124 1.60 -13.35 -11.43
N GLU A 125 1.04 -14.24 -12.24
CA GLU A 125 -0.35 -14.13 -12.72
C GLU A 125 -1.34 -14.39 -11.56
N LEU A 126 -2.33 -13.52 -11.44
CA LEU A 126 -3.41 -13.62 -10.45
C LEU A 126 -4.66 -14.23 -11.08
N SER A 127 -5.07 -13.67 -12.21
CA SER A 127 -6.17 -14.09 -13.07
C SER A 127 -5.91 -13.59 -14.49
N PRO A 128 -6.67 -13.96 -15.50
CA PRO A 128 -6.42 -13.52 -16.87
C PRO A 128 -6.28 -12.00 -17.01
N GLY A 129 -5.09 -11.56 -17.42
CA GLY A 129 -4.76 -10.14 -17.58
C GLY A 129 -4.39 -9.40 -16.28
N HIS A 130 -4.42 -10.06 -15.13
CA HIS A 130 -4.02 -9.48 -13.84
C HIS A 130 -2.76 -10.15 -13.33
N ALA A 131 -1.77 -9.36 -12.97
CA ALA A 131 -0.52 -9.85 -12.42
C ALA A 131 0.06 -8.89 -11.38
N VAL A 132 0.95 -9.41 -10.56
CA VAL A 132 1.76 -8.63 -9.62
C VAL A 132 3.22 -8.99 -9.74
N THR A 133 4.09 -8.00 -9.53
CA THR A 133 5.52 -8.20 -9.35
C THR A 133 5.94 -7.53 -8.04
N GLY A 134 6.62 -8.27 -7.17
CA GLY A 134 7.25 -7.72 -5.97
C GLY A 134 8.65 -7.16 -6.29
N TRP A 135 8.94 -5.93 -5.87
CA TRP A 135 10.22 -5.27 -6.09
C TRP A 135 10.83 -4.81 -4.76
N PRO A 136 12.00 -5.31 -4.35
CA PRO A 136 12.61 -4.92 -3.08
C PRO A 136 12.91 -3.42 -3.02
N VAL A 137 12.61 -2.81 -1.88
CA VAL A 137 12.88 -1.40 -1.60
C VAL A 137 13.61 -1.24 -0.28
N PRO A 138 14.45 -0.19 -0.12
CA PRO A 138 15.13 0.08 1.14
C PRO A 138 14.13 0.56 2.19
N HIS A 139 14.02 -0.15 3.28
CA HIS A 139 13.31 0.20 4.51
C HIS A 139 13.50 -0.93 5.54
N HIS A 140 12.97 -2.12 5.26
CA HIS A 140 13.13 -3.34 6.04
C HIS A 140 13.50 -4.51 5.11
N SER A 141 14.09 -5.60 5.64
CA SER A 141 14.45 -6.79 4.84
C SER A 141 13.27 -7.43 4.11
N SER A 142 12.08 -7.31 4.69
CA SER A 142 10.84 -7.82 4.11
C SER A 142 10.18 -6.88 3.09
N SER A 143 10.67 -5.63 2.93
CA SER A 143 9.95 -4.58 2.19
C SER A 143 9.92 -4.81 0.69
N LEU A 144 8.71 -4.83 0.14
CA LEU A 144 8.43 -4.89 -1.30
C LEU A 144 7.54 -3.72 -1.72
N ALA A 145 7.92 -3.08 -2.81
CA ALA A 145 6.96 -2.37 -3.66
C ALA A 145 6.19 -3.39 -4.51
N PHE A 146 4.95 -3.07 -4.87
CA PHE A 146 4.14 -3.89 -5.75
C PHE A 146 3.89 -3.19 -7.07
N VAL A 147 4.14 -3.90 -8.18
CA VAL A 147 3.73 -3.49 -9.52
C VAL A 147 2.51 -4.30 -9.89
N PHE A 148 1.37 -3.65 -9.98
CA PHE A 148 0.11 -4.25 -10.39
C PHE A 148 -0.12 -4.00 -11.88
N ASP A 149 -0.14 -5.08 -12.66
CA ASP A 149 -0.55 -5.08 -14.06
C ASP A 149 -2.00 -5.53 -14.15
N THR A 150 -2.86 -4.71 -14.74
CA THR A 150 -4.29 -5.02 -14.93
C THR A 150 -4.73 -4.71 -16.35
N PRO A 151 -5.87 -5.22 -16.81
CA PRO A 151 -6.41 -4.86 -18.11
C PRO A 151 -6.68 -3.36 -18.29
N GLU A 152 -6.85 -2.64 -17.18
CA GLU A 152 -7.20 -1.22 -17.14
C GLU A 152 -6.00 -0.29 -16.96
N GLY A 153 -4.79 -0.86 -16.77
CA GLY A 153 -3.56 -0.11 -16.61
C GLY A 153 -2.58 -0.69 -15.57
N ARG A 154 -1.52 0.04 -15.35
CA ARG A 154 -0.43 -0.33 -14.43
C ARG A 154 -0.33 0.65 -13.27
N VAL A 155 -0.34 0.14 -12.04
CA VAL A 155 -0.16 0.90 -10.80
C VAL A 155 1.04 0.37 -10.03
N ILE A 156 1.83 1.26 -9.45
CA ILE A 156 2.88 0.88 -8.50
C ILE A 156 2.51 1.43 -7.12
N TYR A 157 2.66 0.59 -6.10
CA TYR A 157 2.69 0.98 -4.69
C TYR A 157 4.09 0.75 -4.14
N SER A 158 4.69 1.79 -3.59
CA SER A 158 6.08 1.72 -3.11
C SER A 158 6.26 0.90 -1.83
N GLY A 159 5.19 0.72 -1.02
CA GLY A 159 5.39 0.45 0.41
C GLY A 159 6.16 1.60 1.04
N ASP A 160 6.73 1.36 2.22
CA ASP A 160 7.59 2.34 2.89
C ASP A 160 8.99 2.30 2.31
N THR A 161 9.50 3.47 1.93
CA THR A 161 10.84 3.58 1.32
C THR A 161 11.26 5.04 1.19
N PRO A 162 12.56 5.36 1.32
CA PRO A 162 13.07 6.62 0.81
C PRO A 162 12.97 6.66 -0.72
N VAL A 163 13.16 7.84 -1.32
CA VAL A 163 13.25 7.96 -2.77
C VAL A 163 14.33 7.00 -3.29
N HIS A 164 13.89 5.96 -4.01
CA HIS A 164 14.73 4.88 -4.50
C HIS A 164 14.76 4.87 -6.03
N GLN A 165 15.87 5.30 -6.61
CA GLN A 165 16.00 5.49 -8.06
C GLN A 165 15.64 4.26 -8.92
N PRO A 166 15.95 2.99 -8.54
CA PRO A 166 15.50 1.82 -9.28
C PRO A 166 13.98 1.74 -9.40
N LEU A 167 13.22 2.08 -8.34
CA LEU A 167 11.77 2.10 -8.36
C LEU A 167 11.23 3.18 -9.31
N PHE A 168 11.82 4.38 -9.31
CA PHE A 168 11.42 5.46 -10.22
C PHE A 168 11.71 5.14 -11.69
N ARG A 169 12.80 4.39 -12.00
CA ARG A 169 13.02 3.87 -13.37
C ARG A 169 11.95 2.86 -13.78
N LEU A 170 11.50 2.02 -12.84
CA LEU A 170 10.42 1.07 -13.08
C LEU A 170 9.07 1.78 -13.26
N ALA A 171 8.88 2.90 -12.55
CA ALA A 171 7.65 3.70 -12.59
C ALA A 171 7.53 4.58 -13.84
N ALA A 172 8.58 4.71 -14.66
CA ALA A 172 8.50 5.47 -15.90
C ALA A 172 7.43 4.86 -16.84
N GLY A 173 6.43 5.67 -17.19
CA GLY A 173 5.33 5.26 -18.10
C GLY A 173 4.19 4.50 -17.42
N VAL A 174 4.20 4.30 -16.09
CA VAL A 174 3.04 3.75 -15.38
C VAL A 174 1.92 4.79 -15.27
N ASP A 175 0.69 4.30 -15.09
CA ASP A 175 -0.47 5.18 -15.00
C ASP A 175 -0.52 5.92 -13.66
N CYS A 176 -0.10 5.27 -12.58
CA CYS A 176 -0.08 5.84 -11.24
C CYS A 176 1.04 5.25 -10.38
N LEU A 177 1.76 6.11 -9.66
CA LEU A 177 2.65 5.72 -8.56
C LEU A 177 2.05 6.21 -7.24
N ILE A 178 1.71 5.27 -6.35
CA ILE A 178 1.40 5.53 -4.94
C ILE A 178 2.71 5.37 -4.17
N HIS A 179 3.16 6.42 -3.49
CA HIS A 179 4.48 6.43 -2.86
C HIS A 179 4.46 6.99 -1.45
N ASP A 180 5.30 6.41 -0.60
CA ASP A 180 5.63 6.95 0.73
C ASP A 180 6.02 8.45 0.63
N CYS A 181 5.40 9.24 1.48
CA CYS A 181 5.66 10.67 1.64
C CYS A 181 5.37 11.07 3.08
N SER A 182 6.24 10.68 3.98
CA SER A 182 5.97 10.77 5.42
C SER A 182 5.86 12.20 5.93
N THR A 183 6.66 13.15 5.40
CA THR A 183 6.73 14.53 5.91
C THR A 183 7.10 15.55 4.85
N PRO A 184 6.85 16.85 5.10
CA PRO A 184 7.58 17.94 4.44
C PRO A 184 9.08 17.90 4.74
N SER A 185 9.87 18.48 3.85
CA SER A 185 11.34 18.43 3.90
C SER A 185 11.94 19.11 5.16
N ARG A 186 11.24 20.05 5.78
CA ARG A 186 11.70 20.74 6.99
C ARG A 186 11.93 19.82 8.19
N TYR A 187 11.25 18.65 8.24
CA TYR A 187 11.44 17.68 9.32
C TYR A 187 12.72 16.84 9.19
N LEU A 188 13.44 16.91 8.08
CA LEU A 188 14.66 16.11 7.88
C LEU A 188 15.80 16.41 8.85
N ASP A 189 15.84 17.63 9.39
CA ASP A 189 16.86 18.02 10.38
C ASP A 189 16.46 17.62 11.79
N GLU A 190 15.15 17.58 12.10
CA GLU A 190 14.61 17.15 13.38
C GLU A 190 14.56 15.62 13.49
N LEU A 191 14.28 14.94 12.38
CA LEU A 191 14.10 13.49 12.27
C LEU A 191 15.03 12.91 11.19
N PRO A 192 16.35 12.87 11.43
CA PRO A 192 17.34 12.50 10.40
C PRO A 192 17.21 11.06 9.89
N PHE A 193 16.58 10.14 10.65
CA PHE A 193 16.30 8.78 10.21
C PHE A 193 15.37 8.72 8.98
N LEU A 194 14.53 9.73 8.77
CA LEU A 194 13.65 9.82 7.60
C LEU A 194 14.42 9.70 6.29
N ARG A 195 15.66 10.24 6.22
CA ARG A 195 16.50 10.20 5.00
C ARG A 195 16.79 8.78 4.49
N THR A 196 16.74 7.79 5.37
CA THR A 196 17.09 6.39 5.06
C THR A 196 15.90 5.44 5.13
N MET A 197 14.80 5.87 5.75
CA MET A 197 13.64 5.02 6.01
C MET A 197 12.41 5.43 5.19
N HIS A 198 12.25 6.72 4.90
CA HIS A 198 11.05 7.28 4.28
C HIS A 198 11.37 8.38 3.28
N SER A 199 10.36 8.79 2.52
CA SER A 199 10.45 9.92 1.59
C SER A 199 9.84 11.18 2.19
N ASN A 200 10.40 12.34 1.83
CA ASN A 200 9.78 13.63 2.06
C ASN A 200 9.19 14.20 0.76
N SER A 201 8.29 15.16 0.91
CA SER A 201 7.54 15.72 -0.21
C SER A 201 8.43 16.42 -1.27
N LEU A 202 9.50 17.11 -0.86
CA LEU A 202 10.38 17.82 -1.80
C LEU A 202 11.16 16.83 -2.69
N GLU A 203 11.83 15.85 -2.09
CA GLU A 203 12.60 14.83 -2.81
C GLU A 203 11.69 13.96 -3.69
N LEU A 204 10.48 13.65 -3.19
CA LEU A 204 9.50 12.90 -3.95
C LEU A 204 9.06 13.67 -5.21
N GLY A 205 8.77 14.97 -5.09
CA GLY A 205 8.44 15.82 -6.23
C GLY A 205 9.56 15.89 -7.27
N GLU A 206 10.81 16.01 -6.83
CA GLU A 206 11.98 15.99 -7.71
C GLU A 206 12.14 14.65 -8.45
N ALA A 207 11.97 13.53 -7.72
CA ALA A 207 12.08 12.21 -8.31
C ALA A 207 10.96 11.92 -9.32
N ALA A 208 9.74 12.33 -8.99
CA ALA A 208 8.57 12.20 -9.87
C ALA A 208 8.76 12.99 -11.19
N ALA A 209 9.26 14.21 -11.09
CA ALA A 209 9.57 15.05 -12.26
C ALA A 209 10.65 14.41 -13.14
N ARG A 210 11.77 13.97 -12.54
CA ARG A 210 12.86 13.30 -13.28
C ARG A 210 12.43 12.01 -13.98
N ALA A 211 11.53 11.27 -13.37
CA ALA A 211 10.97 10.03 -13.95
C ALA A 211 9.87 10.29 -14.99
N GLY A 212 9.41 11.53 -15.14
CA GLY A 212 8.32 11.88 -16.05
C GLY A 212 7.00 11.16 -15.68
N LEU A 213 6.70 11.01 -14.39
CA LEU A 213 5.51 10.31 -13.94
C LEU A 213 4.24 10.99 -14.47
N ARG A 214 3.27 10.18 -14.89
CA ARG A 214 1.94 10.68 -15.33
C ARG A 214 1.10 11.13 -14.13
N MET A 215 1.08 10.30 -13.06
CA MET A 215 0.36 10.58 -11.83
C MET A 215 1.16 10.12 -10.61
N LEU A 216 1.19 10.99 -9.60
CA LEU A 216 1.76 10.74 -8.28
C LEU A 216 0.68 10.82 -7.21
N VAL A 217 0.68 9.84 -6.29
CA VAL A 217 -0.19 9.78 -5.12
C VAL A 217 0.70 9.61 -3.89
N PRO A 218 1.03 10.67 -3.16
CA PRO A 218 1.76 10.57 -1.89
C PRO A 218 0.83 9.99 -0.80
N CYS A 219 1.37 9.11 0.05
CA CYS A 219 0.66 8.53 1.20
C CYS A 219 1.63 8.27 2.35
N HIS A 220 1.17 7.61 3.43
CA HIS A 220 1.97 7.31 4.62
C HIS A 220 2.43 8.56 5.39
N PHE A 221 1.51 9.54 5.55
CA PHE A 221 1.81 10.79 6.21
C PHE A 221 1.97 10.63 7.73
N PHE A 222 3.04 11.16 8.31
CA PHE A 222 3.21 11.25 9.77
C PHE A 222 2.30 12.34 10.33
N SER A 223 1.01 12.06 10.34
CA SER A 223 -0.08 12.99 10.64
C SER A 223 -0.20 13.38 12.12
N ASP A 224 0.64 12.79 12.99
CA ASP A 224 0.90 13.21 14.37
C ASP A 224 1.87 14.40 14.46
N LEU A 225 2.54 14.74 13.37
CA LEU A 225 3.36 15.95 13.24
C LEU A 225 2.53 17.13 12.70
N ASP A 226 2.96 18.35 13.00
CA ASP A 226 2.26 19.59 12.64
C ASP A 226 2.57 20.03 11.21
N PHE A 227 1.87 19.48 10.24
CA PHE A 227 1.88 19.94 8.85
C PHE A 227 0.55 19.69 8.14
N SER A 228 0.33 20.37 7.03
CA SER A 228 -0.88 20.22 6.23
C SER A 228 -0.62 19.53 4.90
N SER A 229 -1.68 18.94 4.32
CA SER A 229 -1.64 18.41 2.94
C SER A 229 -1.26 19.50 1.92
N GLY A 230 -1.63 20.75 2.17
CA GLY A 230 -1.24 21.90 1.32
C GLY A 230 0.25 22.21 1.35
N GLU A 231 0.95 21.97 2.48
CA GLU A 231 2.41 22.11 2.56
C GLU A 231 3.09 21.01 1.74
N VAL A 232 2.63 19.76 1.85
CA VAL A 232 3.10 18.63 1.04
C VAL A 232 2.92 18.93 -0.46
N GLU A 233 1.71 19.37 -0.86
CA GLU A 233 1.43 19.73 -2.24
C GLU A 233 2.36 20.84 -2.74
N THR A 234 2.53 21.89 -1.95
CA THR A 234 3.40 23.01 -2.29
C THR A 234 4.84 22.57 -2.54
N GLU A 235 5.38 21.67 -1.73
CA GLU A 235 6.74 21.15 -1.92
C GLU A 235 6.86 20.26 -3.16
N ILE A 236 5.92 19.33 -3.35
CA ILE A 236 5.91 18.47 -4.55
C ILE A 236 5.83 19.33 -5.81
N ARG A 237 4.96 20.35 -5.82
CA ARG A 237 4.73 21.24 -6.96
C ARG A 237 5.90 22.15 -7.31
N LYS A 238 6.91 22.29 -6.45
CA LYS A 238 8.15 23.02 -6.82
C LYS A 238 8.85 22.39 -8.03
N ASN A 239 8.74 21.09 -8.21
CA ASN A 239 9.44 20.35 -9.26
C ASN A 239 8.50 19.54 -10.17
N TYR A 240 7.37 19.05 -9.67
CA TYR A 240 6.48 18.14 -10.39
C TYR A 240 5.23 18.83 -10.89
N SER A 241 5.01 18.81 -12.21
CA SER A 241 3.86 19.40 -12.90
C SER A 241 2.83 18.37 -13.39
N GLY A 242 3.09 17.07 -13.20
CA GLY A 242 2.15 16.00 -13.58
C GLY A 242 0.89 15.97 -12.72
N ARG A 243 0.04 14.97 -12.94
CA ARG A 243 -1.17 14.79 -12.11
C ARG A 243 -0.76 14.41 -10.69
N LEU A 244 -1.30 15.13 -9.70
CA LEU A 244 -1.07 14.90 -8.28
C LEU A 244 -2.43 14.70 -7.60
N PHE A 245 -2.56 13.60 -6.87
CA PHE A 245 -3.72 13.33 -6.02
C PHE A 245 -3.23 13.08 -4.59
N ILE A 246 -3.56 13.96 -3.66
CA ILE A 246 -3.24 13.78 -2.24
C ILE A 246 -4.48 13.15 -1.58
N PRO A 247 -4.42 11.86 -1.20
CA PRO A 247 -5.58 11.18 -0.70
C PRO A 247 -5.90 11.57 0.75
N GLU A 248 -7.17 11.49 1.07
CA GLU A 248 -7.69 11.43 2.44
C GLU A 248 -8.25 10.02 2.68
N ASP A 249 -8.45 9.67 3.95
CA ASP A 249 -9.11 8.42 4.29
C ASP A 249 -10.50 8.35 3.65
N PHE A 250 -10.81 7.20 3.07
CA PHE A 250 -12.02 6.92 2.30
C PHE A 250 -12.17 7.67 0.97
N SER A 251 -11.16 8.43 0.54
CA SER A 251 -11.16 8.99 -0.80
C SER A 251 -11.02 7.92 -1.87
N CYS A 252 -11.57 8.19 -3.06
CA CYS A 252 -11.53 7.29 -4.21
C CYS A 252 -10.87 7.99 -5.39
N LEU A 253 -9.87 7.34 -5.99
CA LEU A 253 -9.22 7.77 -7.22
C LEU A 253 -9.66 6.84 -8.36
N GLU A 254 -10.27 7.39 -9.39
CA GLU A 254 -10.55 6.68 -10.64
C GLU A 254 -9.42 6.93 -11.64
N LEU A 255 -8.83 5.84 -12.12
CA LEU A 255 -7.85 5.87 -13.22
C LEU A 255 -8.58 5.53 -14.52
N GLU A 256 -8.66 6.52 -15.39
CA GLU A 256 -9.21 6.33 -16.73
C GLU A 256 -8.18 5.59 -17.61
N PRO A 257 -8.61 4.71 -18.50
CA PRO A 257 -7.73 3.98 -19.41
C PRO A 257 -7.00 4.88 -20.41
#